data_ab4eedcb64effa486f134314217c1dca
#
_entry.id   ab4eedcb64effa486f134314217c1dca
#
_cell.length_a   1.000
_cell.length_b   1.000
_cell.length_c   1.000
_cell.angle_alpha   90.00
_cell.angle_beta   90.00
_cell.angle_gamma   90.00
#
_symmetry.space_group_name_H-M   'P 1'
#
loop_
_entity.id
_entity.type
_entity.pdbx_description
1 polymer ?
#
loop_
_entity_poly.entity_id
_entity_poly.type
_entity_poly.pdbx_seq_one_letter_code
_entity_poly.pdbx_strand_id
1 'polypeptide(L)'
;MKIAEKKKVLNGRGVVLSYENGNAAGEYFYRERIEGTKRYRQKKVEGATSLKQAEEMAMEIALEMREEEPHHKSRDSQSTFQDKNKPDDALSILEREEKLIRKKERLAKEEKKKESPYMTIQKALDDWLDGIKKRVDAGALEQSTYDFKGFSMRHVMDYLKEKKVTLTYQINESTFDDYVSFRMGQTARRIPVQKELQTLGEFIKSYLVKHRYIPARLWLDGQFLPKIEIRQTDRDANPAINEEDWNTIITYVRTTWRKDAYKIKTLMNNGTLCDRKPEEKNIWFRNMFWHWILVAKNSGMSPEEICKLKWKNVEIVDVGRVSNTKAQEEWEQVMGEAQADGIDFDVEAPEFKDPSEWAPEGTEWGREERLIAYITTMRAKTQEYREIPTTLGSTLKRWKDILRNEFNYKIKGDDYVFAQIFNDVKQPSQRKIGQHWRWICDLLFAEGKLKGHKFSDRAYTLYSMRSTFIENHILRGTDAYLLARICGNSVATIMQTYERIDIRKRTKELTDIEFGKKRQRPETVQLFDD
;
A
#
# COMPACT_ATOMS: atom_id res chain seq x y z
N MET A 1 -66.74 -4.84 25.85
CA MET A 1 -67.17 -4.29 24.58
C MET A 1 -66.61 -5.17 23.47
N LYS A 2 -67.43 -5.56 22.52
CA LYS A 2 -66.99 -6.38 21.38
C LYS A 2 -66.55 -5.44 20.27
N ILE A 3 -65.44 -5.71 19.61
CA ILE A 3 -64.88 -4.86 18.56
C ILE A 3 -65.58 -5.20 17.25
N ALA A 4 -66.15 -4.18 16.61
CA ALA A 4 -66.83 -4.29 15.30
C ALA A 4 -65.83 -4.28 14.16
N GLU A 5 -64.93 -3.28 14.15
CA GLU A 5 -63.92 -3.09 13.13
C GLU A 5 -62.57 -2.80 13.79
N LYS A 6 -61.48 -3.22 13.14
CA LYS A 6 -60.12 -3.00 13.65
C LYS A 6 -59.10 -2.96 12.51
N LYS A 7 -58.28 -1.90 12.48
CA LYS A 7 -57.21 -1.76 11.50
C LYS A 7 -55.93 -1.26 12.17
N LYS A 8 -54.81 -1.87 11.86
CA LYS A 8 -53.48 -1.42 12.32
C LYS A 8 -53.05 -0.22 11.47
N VAL A 9 -52.56 0.83 12.12
CA VAL A 9 -52.09 2.09 11.53
C VAL A 9 -50.69 2.44 12.01
N LEU A 10 -50.06 3.41 11.38
CA LEU A 10 -48.74 3.93 11.74
C LEU A 10 -47.67 2.82 11.83
N ASN A 11 -47.58 1.98 10.80
CA ASN A 11 -46.64 0.85 10.74
C ASN A 11 -46.76 -0.13 11.90
N GLY A 12 -48.01 -0.30 12.44
CA GLY A 12 -48.30 -1.24 13.50
C GLY A 12 -48.08 -0.69 14.93
N ARG A 13 -47.74 0.59 15.08
CA ARG A 13 -47.59 1.24 16.40
C ARG A 13 -48.92 1.51 17.06
N GLY A 14 -49.98 1.74 16.28
CA GLY A 14 -51.34 2.00 16.77
C GLY A 14 -52.40 1.16 16.04
N VAL A 15 -53.61 1.23 16.56
CA VAL A 15 -54.77 0.54 16.01
C VAL A 15 -55.95 1.48 16.06
N VAL A 16 -56.65 1.63 14.93
CA VAL A 16 -57.99 2.23 14.89
C VAL A 16 -59.01 1.11 15.05
N LEU A 17 -60.00 1.32 15.90
CA LEU A 17 -61.04 0.33 16.21
C LEU A 17 -62.39 0.99 16.50
N SER A 18 -63.49 0.27 16.24
CA SER A 18 -64.84 0.62 16.65
C SER A 18 -65.47 -0.53 17.45
N TYR A 19 -66.53 -0.24 18.20
CA TYR A 19 -67.22 -1.20 19.03
C TYR A 19 -68.63 -1.49 18.51
N GLU A 20 -69.05 -2.76 18.60
CA GLU A 20 -70.42 -3.18 18.21
C GLU A 20 -71.51 -2.75 19.21
N ASN A 21 -71.18 -2.74 20.50
CA ASN A 21 -72.10 -2.59 21.59
C ASN A 21 -71.62 -1.62 22.68
N GLY A 22 -72.57 -0.91 23.32
CA GLY A 22 -72.29 0.01 24.44
C GLY A 22 -72.41 1.46 24.01
N ASN A 23 -72.10 2.39 24.93
CA ASN A 23 -72.25 3.85 24.70
C ASN A 23 -71.34 4.42 23.62
N ALA A 24 -70.38 3.59 23.13
CA ALA A 24 -69.47 3.95 22.09
C ALA A 24 -69.67 3.15 20.80
N ALA A 25 -70.85 2.55 20.60
CA ALA A 25 -71.20 1.81 19.38
C ALA A 25 -71.21 2.73 18.15
N GLY A 26 -70.43 2.33 17.12
CA GLY A 26 -70.36 3.13 15.89
C GLY A 26 -69.33 4.26 15.94
N GLU A 27 -68.66 4.49 17.07
CA GLU A 27 -67.58 5.48 17.18
C GLU A 27 -66.20 4.86 16.93
N TYR A 28 -65.28 5.63 16.32
CA TYR A 28 -63.91 5.20 16.06
C TYR A 28 -62.95 5.72 17.11
N PHE A 29 -62.00 4.88 17.49
CA PHE A 29 -60.99 5.18 18.49
C PHE A 29 -59.59 4.81 17.97
N TYR A 30 -58.60 5.68 18.20
CA TYR A 30 -57.20 5.35 18.05
C TYR A 30 -56.67 4.80 19.38
N ARG A 31 -55.96 3.67 19.33
CA ARG A 31 -55.37 3.02 20.47
C ARG A 31 -53.90 2.69 20.18
N GLU A 32 -53.02 3.06 21.09
CA GLU A 32 -51.62 2.65 21.04
C GLU A 32 -51.16 2.12 22.37
N ARG A 33 -50.06 1.34 22.35
CA ARG A 33 -49.48 0.79 23.56
C ARG A 33 -48.51 1.80 24.16
N ILE A 34 -48.56 2.01 25.48
CA ILE A 34 -47.63 2.85 26.22
C ILE A 34 -46.27 2.10 26.24
N GLU A 35 -45.23 2.74 25.79
CA GLU A 35 -43.90 2.14 25.64
C GLU A 35 -43.35 1.68 26.99
N GLY A 36 -42.81 0.46 27.05
CA GLY A 36 -42.33 -0.15 28.32
C GLY A 36 -43.40 -0.79 29.21
N THR A 37 -44.72 -0.67 28.90
CA THR A 37 -45.81 -1.20 29.72
C THR A 37 -46.72 -2.17 28.98
N LYS A 38 -47.56 -2.91 29.72
CA LYS A 38 -48.68 -3.71 29.15
C LYS A 38 -49.97 -2.91 28.94
N ARG A 39 -49.96 -1.62 29.27
CA ARG A 39 -51.15 -0.75 29.21
C ARG A 39 -51.27 -0.09 27.84
N TYR A 40 -52.52 0.34 27.51
CA TYR A 40 -52.83 1.02 26.30
C TYR A 40 -53.46 2.38 26.62
N ARG A 41 -53.19 3.39 25.82
CA ARG A 41 -53.92 4.65 25.79
C ARG A 41 -54.83 4.68 24.57
N GLN A 42 -55.95 5.32 24.70
CA GLN A 42 -56.98 5.38 23.67
C GLN A 42 -57.58 6.77 23.64
N LYS A 43 -57.79 7.33 22.43
CA LYS A 43 -58.46 8.60 22.20
C LYS A 43 -59.53 8.41 21.12
N LYS A 44 -60.66 9.11 21.24
CA LYS A 44 -61.76 9.10 20.23
C LYS A 44 -61.28 9.84 18.98
N VAL A 45 -61.63 9.34 17.80
CA VAL A 45 -61.36 9.96 16.51
C VAL A 45 -62.62 10.77 16.17
N GLU A 46 -62.62 12.04 16.55
CA GLU A 46 -63.77 12.91 16.34
C GLU A 46 -63.98 13.22 14.86
N GLY A 47 -65.24 13.13 14.38
CA GLY A 47 -65.56 13.42 13.00
C GLY A 47 -65.39 12.27 12.00
N ALA A 48 -64.88 11.13 12.41
CA ALA A 48 -64.77 9.97 11.53
C ALA A 48 -66.08 9.19 11.45
N THR A 49 -66.59 9.05 10.25
CA THR A 49 -67.81 8.28 9.94
C THR A 49 -67.50 6.91 9.32
N SER A 50 -66.27 6.65 9.00
CA SER A 50 -65.81 5.38 8.44
C SER A 50 -64.41 5.03 8.94
N LEU A 51 -64.09 3.71 8.92
CA LEU A 51 -62.78 3.20 9.30
C LEU A 51 -61.63 3.84 8.50
N LYS A 52 -61.86 4.16 7.21
CA LYS A 52 -60.89 4.79 6.34
C LYS A 52 -60.59 6.24 6.76
N GLN A 53 -61.64 7.03 7.07
CA GLN A 53 -61.45 8.38 7.61
C GLN A 53 -60.72 8.35 8.97
N ALA A 54 -61.07 7.43 9.84
CA ALA A 54 -60.40 7.26 11.13
C ALA A 54 -58.92 6.85 10.98
N GLU A 55 -58.57 6.13 9.92
CA GLU A 55 -57.19 5.78 9.58
C GLU A 55 -56.39 7.02 9.11
N GLU A 56 -57.00 7.85 8.26
CA GLU A 56 -56.37 9.08 7.76
C GLU A 56 -56.10 10.08 8.90
N MET A 57 -57.01 10.18 9.87
CA MET A 57 -56.90 11.05 11.05
C MET A 57 -56.02 10.46 12.16
N ALA A 58 -55.66 9.19 12.08
CA ALA A 58 -54.91 8.48 13.16
C ALA A 58 -53.52 9.07 13.45
N MET A 59 -52.90 9.69 12.46
CA MET A 59 -51.58 10.30 12.61
C MET A 59 -51.65 11.58 13.45
N GLU A 60 -52.66 12.40 13.20
CA GLU A 60 -52.88 13.65 13.90
C GLU A 60 -53.23 13.39 15.37
N ILE A 61 -54.11 12.45 15.63
CA ILE A 61 -54.50 12.03 16.98
C ILE A 61 -53.32 11.39 17.74
N ALA A 62 -52.44 10.65 17.06
CA ALA A 62 -51.24 10.10 17.67
C ALA A 62 -50.25 11.20 18.09
N LEU A 63 -50.16 12.30 17.33
CA LEU A 63 -49.37 13.47 17.67
C LEU A 63 -49.97 14.22 18.86
N GLU A 64 -51.26 14.51 18.84
CA GLU A 64 -51.98 15.14 19.96
C GLU A 64 -51.82 14.35 21.27
N MET A 65 -51.95 13.01 21.22
CA MET A 65 -51.77 12.16 22.40
C MET A 65 -50.35 12.18 22.96
N ARG A 66 -49.36 12.58 22.16
CA ARG A 66 -47.97 12.74 22.60
C ARG A 66 -47.68 14.12 23.18
N GLU A 67 -48.33 15.15 22.64
CA GLU A 67 -48.23 16.52 23.15
C GLU A 67 -48.95 16.69 24.50
N GLU A 68 -49.99 15.92 24.76
CA GLU A 68 -50.73 15.88 26.03
C GLU A 68 -50.00 15.14 27.15
N GLU A 69 -48.81 14.53 26.90
CA GLU A 69 -48.00 13.93 27.95
C GLU A 69 -47.35 15.01 28.83
N PRO A 70 -47.71 15.14 30.09
CA PRO A 70 -46.91 15.92 31.02
C PRO A 70 -45.53 15.29 31.10
N HIS A 71 -44.47 16.10 30.96
CA HIS A 71 -43.07 15.69 31.20
C HIS A 71 -42.92 15.12 32.60
N HIS A 72 -43.27 13.86 32.81
CA HIS A 72 -42.87 13.11 33.96
C HIS A 72 -41.37 12.90 33.85
N LYS A 73 -40.62 13.83 34.48
CA LYS A 73 -39.24 13.59 34.86
C LYS A 73 -39.27 12.27 35.64
N SER A 74 -38.61 11.27 35.09
CA SER A 74 -38.36 10.03 35.75
C SER A 74 -37.54 10.29 37.03
N ARG A 75 -38.22 10.38 38.16
CA ARG A 75 -37.64 10.11 39.46
C ARG A 75 -37.61 8.59 39.58
N ASP A 76 -36.52 7.98 39.15
CA ASP A 76 -36.03 6.68 39.59
C ASP A 76 -34.75 6.36 38.82
N SER A 77 -33.72 7.17 39.08
CA SER A 77 -32.33 6.79 38.87
C SER A 77 -31.58 6.90 40.19
N GLN A 78 -32.04 6.18 41.16
CA GLN A 78 -31.13 5.66 42.19
C GLN A 78 -30.62 4.32 41.68
N SER A 79 -29.52 4.39 40.96
CA SER A 79 -28.71 3.22 40.67
C SER A 79 -28.20 2.64 41.95
N THR A 80 -28.73 1.53 42.32
CA THR A 80 -28.00 0.56 43.15
C THR A 80 -26.78 0.15 42.35
N PHE A 81 -25.61 0.55 42.82
CA PHE A 81 -24.32 -0.04 42.48
C PHE A 81 -24.43 -1.54 42.81
N GLN A 82 -24.76 -2.35 41.81
CA GLN A 82 -24.63 -3.80 41.94
C GLN A 82 -23.20 -4.19 41.57
N ASP A 83 -22.58 -4.72 42.60
CA ASP A 83 -21.30 -5.38 42.64
C ASP A 83 -21.02 -6.22 41.38
N LYS A 84 -19.96 -5.87 40.64
CA LYS A 84 -19.54 -6.54 39.39
C LYS A 84 -18.87 -7.91 39.65
N ASN A 85 -18.94 -8.45 40.83
CA ASN A 85 -18.24 -9.67 41.28
C ASN A 85 -19.14 -10.79 41.80
N LYS A 86 -20.37 -10.91 41.30
CA LYS A 86 -21.12 -12.17 41.48
C LYS A 86 -20.92 -13.06 40.25
N PRO A 87 -20.57 -14.35 40.45
CA PRO A 87 -20.53 -15.30 39.34
C PRO A 87 -21.93 -15.37 38.71
N ASP A 88 -21.99 -15.24 37.40
CA ASP A 88 -23.23 -15.38 36.62
C ASP A 88 -23.83 -16.75 36.90
N ASP A 89 -25.02 -16.79 37.52
CA ASP A 89 -25.78 -18.00 37.70
C ASP A 89 -26.05 -18.65 36.33
N ALA A 90 -25.88 -19.97 36.25
CA ALA A 90 -26.09 -20.74 35.00
C ALA A 90 -27.45 -20.46 34.35
N LEU A 91 -28.46 -20.09 35.16
CA LEU A 91 -29.77 -19.63 34.69
C LEU A 91 -29.73 -18.29 33.92
N SER A 92 -28.86 -17.36 34.32
CA SER A 92 -28.74 -16.07 33.63
C SER A 92 -28.02 -16.19 32.25
N ILE A 93 -27.12 -17.16 32.14
CA ILE A 93 -26.44 -17.51 30.90
C ILE A 93 -27.43 -18.17 29.93
N LEU A 94 -28.22 -19.12 30.39
CA LEU A 94 -29.26 -19.78 29.60
C LEU A 94 -30.34 -18.80 29.10
N GLU A 95 -30.77 -17.86 29.96
CA GLU A 95 -31.71 -16.79 29.52
C GLU A 95 -31.10 -15.84 28.47
N ARG A 96 -29.80 -15.55 28.57
CA ARG A 96 -29.09 -14.74 27.55
C ARG A 96 -28.97 -15.51 26.24
N GLU A 97 -28.64 -16.79 26.30
CA GLU A 97 -28.57 -17.66 25.11
C GLU A 97 -29.95 -17.84 24.47
N GLU A 98 -31.01 -18.09 25.21
CA GLU A 98 -32.37 -18.13 24.67
C GLU A 98 -32.81 -16.78 24.06
N LYS A 99 -32.47 -15.66 24.65
CA LYS A 99 -32.71 -14.32 24.05
C LYS A 99 -31.95 -14.12 22.76
N LEU A 100 -30.71 -14.63 22.70
CA LEU A 100 -29.87 -14.59 21.49
C LEU A 100 -30.45 -15.48 20.39
N ILE A 101 -30.88 -16.69 20.74
CA ILE A 101 -31.52 -17.65 19.81
C ILE A 101 -32.85 -17.05 19.29
N ARG A 102 -33.70 -16.54 20.16
CA ARG A 102 -34.97 -15.87 19.76
C ARG A 102 -34.72 -14.62 18.90
N LYS A 103 -33.64 -13.89 19.16
CA LYS A 103 -33.24 -12.74 18.33
C LYS A 103 -32.74 -13.20 16.96
N LYS A 104 -31.95 -14.27 16.91
CA LYS A 104 -31.49 -14.89 15.64
C LYS A 104 -32.67 -15.44 14.82
N GLU A 105 -33.61 -16.16 15.45
CA GLU A 105 -34.81 -16.67 14.80
C GLU A 105 -35.74 -15.54 14.29
N ARG A 106 -35.84 -14.45 15.07
CA ARG A 106 -36.64 -13.28 14.66
C ARG A 106 -36.01 -12.57 13.46
N LEU A 107 -34.68 -12.39 13.47
CA LEU A 107 -33.94 -11.84 12.34
C LEU A 107 -34.06 -12.74 11.10
N ALA A 108 -33.96 -14.06 11.27
CA ALA A 108 -34.14 -15.03 10.18
C ALA A 108 -35.60 -15.05 9.62
N LYS A 109 -36.62 -14.82 10.46
CA LYS A 109 -38.01 -14.66 10.03
C LYS A 109 -38.29 -13.31 9.37
N GLU A 110 -37.63 -12.25 9.77
CA GLU A 110 -37.73 -10.92 9.13
C GLU A 110 -36.99 -10.92 7.79
N GLU A 111 -35.88 -11.68 7.65
CA GLU A 111 -35.18 -11.89 6.38
C GLU A 111 -36.01 -12.69 5.38
N LYS A 112 -36.74 -13.72 5.82
CA LYS A 112 -37.66 -14.49 4.96
C LYS A 112 -38.88 -13.70 4.46
N LYS A 113 -39.25 -12.57 5.09
CA LYS A 113 -40.42 -11.76 4.72
C LYS A 113 -40.14 -10.64 3.72
N LYS A 114 -38.86 -10.32 3.44
CA LYS A 114 -38.50 -9.39 2.38
C LYS A 114 -38.03 -10.23 1.20
N GLU A 115 -38.84 -10.40 0.17
CA GLU A 115 -38.41 -10.91 -1.12
C GLU A 115 -37.20 -10.07 -1.54
N SER A 116 -36.04 -10.72 -1.52
CA SER A 116 -34.80 -10.10 -2.03
C SER A 116 -34.98 -9.91 -3.53
N PRO A 117 -34.88 -8.69 -4.06
CA PRO A 117 -35.03 -8.48 -5.48
C PRO A 117 -33.92 -9.29 -6.19
N TYR A 118 -34.33 -10.19 -7.07
CA TYR A 118 -33.39 -10.95 -7.89
C TYR A 118 -32.55 -9.99 -8.73
N MET A 119 -31.24 -10.07 -8.58
CA MET A 119 -30.31 -9.27 -9.35
C MET A 119 -29.27 -10.16 -10.01
N THR A 120 -28.84 -9.79 -11.22
CA THR A 120 -27.68 -10.44 -11.83
C THR A 120 -26.41 -10.06 -11.08
N ILE A 121 -25.50 -11.01 -10.91
CA ILE A 121 -24.22 -10.74 -10.21
C ILE A 121 -23.43 -9.65 -10.95
N GLN A 122 -23.51 -9.64 -12.30
CA GLN A 122 -22.85 -8.60 -13.10
C GLN A 122 -23.35 -7.20 -12.74
N LYS A 123 -24.67 -7.00 -12.67
CA LYS A 123 -25.25 -5.70 -12.29
C LYS A 123 -24.89 -5.31 -10.87
N ALA A 124 -24.90 -6.28 -9.94
CA ALA A 124 -24.48 -6.04 -8.55
C ALA A 124 -23.00 -5.60 -8.46
N LEU A 125 -22.15 -6.21 -9.30
CA LEU A 125 -20.73 -5.83 -9.40
C LEU A 125 -20.55 -4.43 -9.99
N ASP A 126 -21.27 -4.12 -11.07
CA ASP A 126 -21.17 -2.82 -11.73
C ASP A 126 -21.61 -1.70 -10.77
N ASP A 127 -22.71 -1.87 -10.06
CA ASP A 127 -23.22 -0.92 -9.05
C ASP A 127 -22.21 -0.75 -7.88
N TRP A 128 -21.56 -1.84 -7.46
CA TRP A 128 -20.52 -1.77 -6.43
C TRP A 128 -19.27 -1.02 -6.91
N LEU A 129 -18.81 -1.30 -8.13
CA LEU A 129 -17.68 -0.62 -8.74
C LEU A 129 -17.97 0.87 -8.98
N ASP A 130 -19.20 1.22 -9.38
CA ASP A 130 -19.64 2.61 -9.50
C ASP A 130 -19.56 3.36 -8.15
N GLY A 131 -19.95 2.67 -7.06
CA GLY A 131 -19.79 3.20 -5.70
C GLY A 131 -18.33 3.47 -5.34
N ILE A 132 -17.41 2.60 -5.76
CA ILE A 132 -15.96 2.79 -5.56
C ILE A 132 -15.46 3.93 -6.46
N LYS A 133 -15.92 4.00 -7.72
CA LYS A 133 -15.54 5.06 -8.67
C LYS A 133 -15.91 6.44 -8.14
N LYS A 134 -17.11 6.62 -7.59
CA LYS A 134 -17.52 7.87 -6.93
C LYS A 134 -16.59 8.28 -5.80
N ARG A 135 -16.04 7.32 -5.04
CA ARG A 135 -15.05 7.60 -3.99
C ARG A 135 -13.69 7.99 -4.55
N VAL A 136 -13.30 7.44 -5.72
CA VAL A 136 -12.10 7.86 -6.44
C VAL A 136 -12.26 9.28 -6.96
N ASP A 137 -13.39 9.58 -7.59
CA ASP A 137 -13.70 10.91 -8.15
C ASP A 137 -13.77 11.99 -7.05
N ALA A 138 -14.18 11.59 -5.84
CA ALA A 138 -14.15 12.45 -4.65
C ALA A 138 -12.76 12.54 -3.98
N GLY A 139 -11.72 11.91 -4.53
CA GLY A 139 -10.37 11.90 -3.96
C GLY A 139 -10.20 11.07 -2.69
N ALA A 140 -11.21 10.27 -2.29
CA ALA A 140 -11.16 9.42 -1.10
C ALA A 140 -10.48 8.06 -1.35
N LEU A 141 -10.24 7.70 -2.60
CA LEU A 141 -9.53 6.47 -3.01
C LEU A 141 -8.67 6.74 -4.25
N GLU A 142 -7.58 6.00 -4.36
CA GLU A 142 -6.71 6.02 -5.54
C GLU A 142 -7.35 5.27 -6.73
N GLN A 143 -7.16 5.78 -7.95
CA GLN A 143 -7.59 5.12 -9.19
C GLN A 143 -7.07 3.68 -9.30
N SER A 144 -5.81 3.45 -8.89
CA SER A 144 -5.18 2.14 -8.88
C SER A 144 -5.94 1.10 -8.03
N THR A 145 -6.61 1.53 -6.97
CA THR A 145 -7.46 0.66 -6.13
C THR A 145 -8.71 0.22 -6.87
N TYR A 146 -9.35 1.13 -7.60
CA TYR A 146 -10.50 0.81 -8.45
C TYR A 146 -10.12 -0.17 -9.55
N ASP A 147 -9.02 0.11 -10.28
CA ASP A 147 -8.53 -0.73 -11.38
C ASP A 147 -8.19 -2.14 -10.88
N PHE A 148 -7.52 -2.23 -9.72
CA PHE A 148 -7.17 -3.51 -9.10
C PHE A 148 -8.42 -4.33 -8.72
N LYS A 149 -9.43 -3.69 -8.12
CA LYS A 149 -10.68 -4.37 -7.75
C LYS A 149 -11.44 -4.85 -8.98
N GLY A 150 -11.55 -4.02 -10.01
CA GLY A 150 -12.15 -4.41 -11.28
C GLY A 150 -11.41 -5.58 -11.95
N PHE A 151 -10.06 -5.56 -11.92
CA PHE A 151 -9.26 -6.66 -12.45
C PHE A 151 -9.48 -7.97 -11.65
N SER A 152 -9.45 -7.89 -10.32
CA SER A 152 -9.65 -9.06 -9.45
C SER A 152 -11.04 -9.67 -9.65
N MET A 153 -12.06 -8.84 -9.74
CA MET A 153 -13.44 -9.31 -9.91
C MET A 153 -13.72 -9.92 -11.30
N ARG A 154 -12.96 -9.57 -12.34
CA ARG A 154 -13.08 -10.28 -13.64
C ARG A 154 -12.81 -11.77 -13.50
N HIS A 155 -11.78 -12.17 -12.77
CA HIS A 155 -11.48 -13.58 -12.54
C HIS A 155 -12.58 -14.28 -11.74
N VAL A 156 -13.21 -13.58 -10.79
CA VAL A 156 -14.36 -14.10 -10.04
C VAL A 156 -15.56 -14.29 -10.98
N MET A 157 -15.81 -13.34 -11.87
CA MET A 157 -16.91 -13.43 -12.84
C MET A 157 -16.69 -14.56 -13.85
N ASP A 158 -15.45 -14.79 -14.31
CA ASP A 158 -15.10 -15.92 -15.18
C ASP A 158 -15.39 -17.25 -14.48
N TYR A 159 -15.02 -17.37 -13.21
CA TYR A 159 -15.33 -18.56 -12.40
C TYR A 159 -16.84 -18.77 -12.23
N LEU A 160 -17.58 -17.73 -11.85
CA LEU A 160 -19.04 -17.83 -11.67
C LEU A 160 -19.77 -18.17 -12.99
N LYS A 161 -19.27 -17.66 -14.12
CA LYS A 161 -19.75 -17.99 -15.45
C LYS A 161 -19.55 -19.47 -15.78
N GLU A 162 -18.39 -20.03 -15.46
CA GLU A 162 -18.10 -21.46 -15.64
C GLU A 162 -19.03 -22.32 -14.77
N LYS A 163 -19.28 -21.90 -13.53
CA LYS A 163 -20.24 -22.56 -12.61
C LYS A 163 -21.71 -22.31 -12.96
N LYS A 164 -21.99 -21.50 -14.01
CA LYS A 164 -23.36 -21.08 -14.42
C LYS A 164 -24.15 -20.35 -13.32
N VAL A 165 -23.45 -19.68 -12.42
CA VAL A 165 -24.03 -18.85 -11.34
C VAL A 165 -24.11 -17.42 -11.85
N THR A 166 -25.31 -16.98 -12.23
CA THR A 166 -25.55 -15.66 -12.86
C THR A 166 -26.38 -14.70 -11.99
N LEU A 167 -27.17 -15.26 -11.07
CA LEU A 167 -28.06 -14.50 -10.20
C LEU A 167 -27.61 -14.58 -8.73
N THR A 168 -27.81 -13.52 -7.99
CA THR A 168 -27.30 -13.40 -6.60
C THR A 168 -27.88 -14.48 -5.67
N TYR A 169 -29.13 -14.91 -5.86
CA TYR A 169 -29.76 -15.95 -5.04
C TYR A 169 -29.18 -17.37 -5.28
N GLN A 170 -28.46 -17.59 -6.39
CA GLN A 170 -27.80 -18.87 -6.68
C GLN A 170 -26.53 -19.07 -5.85
N ILE A 171 -26.03 -17.98 -5.23
CA ILE A 171 -24.85 -18.05 -4.36
C ILE A 171 -25.24 -18.76 -3.06
N ASN A 172 -24.58 -19.88 -2.80
CA ASN A 172 -24.76 -20.74 -1.62
C ASN A 172 -23.42 -20.99 -0.91
N GLU A 173 -23.46 -21.75 0.17
CA GLU A 173 -22.29 -22.04 1.02
C GLU A 173 -21.10 -22.64 0.27
N SER A 174 -21.35 -23.48 -0.75
CA SER A 174 -20.34 -24.19 -1.52
C SER A 174 -19.93 -23.49 -2.83
N THR A 175 -20.52 -22.33 -3.14
CA THR A 175 -20.28 -21.65 -4.43
C THR A 175 -18.81 -21.37 -4.71
N PHE A 176 -18.01 -21.06 -3.69
CA PHE A 176 -16.61 -20.66 -3.83
C PHE A 176 -15.59 -21.70 -3.37
N ASP A 177 -16.00 -22.90 -2.95
CA ASP A 177 -15.09 -23.92 -2.40
C ASP A 177 -13.93 -24.26 -3.35
N ASP A 178 -14.23 -24.41 -4.64
CA ASP A 178 -13.24 -24.77 -5.66
C ASP A 178 -12.50 -23.55 -6.26
N TYR A 179 -12.80 -22.32 -5.81
CA TYR A 179 -12.24 -21.11 -6.42
C TYR A 179 -10.71 -21.09 -6.39
N VAL A 180 -10.11 -21.49 -5.29
CA VAL A 180 -8.63 -21.56 -5.17
C VAL A 180 -8.06 -22.54 -6.17
N SER A 181 -8.65 -23.74 -6.29
CA SER A 181 -8.20 -24.77 -7.24
C SER A 181 -8.32 -24.30 -8.69
N PHE A 182 -9.45 -23.68 -9.04
CA PHE A 182 -9.68 -23.06 -10.34
C PHE A 182 -8.61 -22.03 -10.68
N ARG A 183 -8.31 -21.10 -9.76
CA ARG A 183 -7.33 -20.05 -10.00
C ARG A 183 -5.89 -20.55 -9.99
N MET A 184 -5.55 -21.53 -9.14
CA MET A 184 -4.22 -22.14 -9.12
C MET A 184 -3.94 -22.96 -10.37
N GLY A 185 -4.95 -23.50 -11.04
CA GLY A 185 -4.82 -24.09 -12.38
C GLY A 185 -4.44 -23.10 -13.48
N GLN A 186 -4.78 -21.80 -13.30
CA GLN A 186 -4.49 -20.73 -14.25
C GLN A 186 -3.22 -19.93 -13.90
N THR A 187 -2.81 -19.89 -12.62
CA THR A 187 -1.64 -19.17 -12.13
C THR A 187 -0.98 -19.93 -10.99
N ALA A 188 0.35 -20.02 -11.02
CA ALA A 188 1.12 -20.61 -9.92
C ALA A 188 1.30 -19.67 -8.72
N ARG A 189 0.78 -18.45 -8.76
CA ARG A 189 1.02 -17.42 -7.74
C ARG A 189 -0.14 -17.31 -6.75
N ARG A 190 0.14 -17.57 -5.48
CA ARG A 190 -0.86 -17.58 -4.41
C ARG A 190 -1.28 -16.18 -3.94
N ILE A 191 -0.36 -15.20 -3.90
CA ILE A 191 -0.65 -13.84 -3.44
C ILE A 191 -1.72 -13.13 -4.28
N PRO A 192 -1.71 -13.18 -5.63
CA PRO A 192 -2.82 -12.67 -6.44
C PRO A 192 -4.16 -13.30 -6.07
N VAL A 193 -4.21 -14.63 -5.93
CA VAL A 193 -5.45 -15.35 -5.56
C VAL A 193 -5.95 -14.93 -4.17
N GLN A 194 -5.05 -14.78 -3.20
CA GLN A 194 -5.42 -14.25 -1.87
C GLN A 194 -6.06 -12.85 -1.97
N LYS A 195 -5.49 -11.97 -2.79
CA LYS A 195 -6.02 -10.61 -2.99
C LYS A 195 -7.36 -10.61 -3.73
N GLU A 196 -7.56 -11.53 -4.66
CA GLU A 196 -8.86 -11.74 -5.32
C GLU A 196 -9.91 -12.15 -4.29
N LEU A 197 -9.60 -13.12 -3.41
CA LEU A 197 -10.48 -13.54 -2.31
C LEU A 197 -10.79 -12.41 -1.33
N GLN A 198 -9.81 -11.57 -1.00
CA GLN A 198 -10.02 -10.38 -0.16
C GLN A 198 -10.99 -9.39 -0.83
N THR A 199 -10.82 -9.15 -2.14
CA THR A 199 -11.70 -8.27 -2.93
C THR A 199 -13.11 -8.84 -3.03
N LEU A 200 -13.23 -10.15 -3.27
CA LEU A 200 -14.50 -10.86 -3.27
C LEU A 200 -15.20 -10.76 -1.91
N GLY A 201 -14.46 -10.97 -0.81
CA GLY A 201 -14.98 -10.81 0.55
C GLY A 201 -15.49 -9.39 0.82
N GLU A 202 -14.78 -8.37 0.33
CA GLU A 202 -15.24 -6.99 0.44
C GLU A 202 -16.53 -6.74 -0.36
N PHE A 203 -16.63 -7.23 -1.59
CA PHE A 203 -17.84 -7.14 -2.41
C PHE A 203 -19.03 -7.82 -1.73
N ILE A 204 -18.84 -9.05 -1.25
CA ILE A 204 -19.88 -9.81 -0.55
C ILE A 204 -20.36 -9.04 0.68
N LYS A 205 -19.44 -8.65 1.56
CA LYS A 205 -19.79 -7.98 2.84
C LYS A 205 -20.37 -6.60 2.63
N SER A 206 -19.70 -5.75 1.84
CA SER A 206 -20.05 -4.33 1.72
C SER A 206 -21.22 -4.07 0.77
N TYR A 207 -21.50 -5.02 -0.12
CA TYR A 207 -22.57 -4.85 -1.12
C TYR A 207 -23.63 -5.94 -1.04
N LEU A 208 -23.31 -7.20 -1.29
CA LEU A 208 -24.33 -8.26 -1.41
C LEU A 208 -25.07 -8.49 -0.09
N VAL A 209 -24.38 -8.61 1.03
CA VAL A 209 -24.99 -8.77 2.36
C VAL A 209 -25.69 -7.49 2.80
N LYS A 210 -25.05 -6.33 2.61
CA LYS A 210 -25.60 -5.03 2.99
C LYS A 210 -26.94 -4.75 2.29
N HIS A 211 -27.04 -5.07 1.00
CA HIS A 211 -28.26 -4.87 0.20
C HIS A 211 -29.19 -6.08 0.26
N ARG A 212 -28.86 -7.12 1.06
CA ARG A 212 -29.68 -8.33 1.28
C ARG A 212 -29.91 -9.17 0.02
N TYR A 213 -28.99 -9.13 -0.92
CA TYR A 213 -29.02 -10.01 -2.09
C TYR A 213 -28.63 -11.46 -1.75
N ILE A 214 -27.86 -11.62 -0.66
CA ILE A 214 -27.55 -12.92 -0.06
C ILE A 214 -27.80 -12.86 1.46
N PRO A 215 -28.15 -13.99 2.11
CA PRO A 215 -28.37 -14.06 3.54
C PRO A 215 -27.10 -13.74 4.34
N ALA A 216 -27.20 -12.88 5.37
CA ALA A 216 -26.07 -12.51 6.22
C ALA A 216 -25.43 -13.70 6.94
N ARG A 217 -26.21 -14.79 7.21
CA ARG A 217 -25.71 -16.00 7.84
C ARG A 217 -24.56 -16.65 7.06
N LEU A 218 -24.60 -16.63 5.72
CA LEU A 218 -23.56 -17.19 4.87
C LEU A 218 -22.19 -16.54 5.12
N TRP A 219 -22.18 -15.25 5.45
CA TRP A 219 -20.96 -14.51 5.77
C TRP A 219 -20.51 -14.69 7.22
N LEU A 220 -21.46 -14.82 8.15
CA LEU A 220 -21.18 -14.84 9.59
C LEU A 220 -20.46 -16.12 10.04
N ASP A 221 -20.66 -17.22 9.33
CA ASP A 221 -20.05 -18.52 9.69
C ASP A 221 -18.54 -18.60 9.40
N GLY A 222 -17.96 -17.57 8.75
CA GLY A 222 -16.52 -17.41 8.57
C GLY A 222 -15.84 -18.43 7.64
N GLN A 223 -16.62 -19.36 7.08
CA GLN A 223 -16.14 -20.43 6.18
C GLN A 223 -16.57 -20.22 4.72
N PHE A 224 -17.30 -19.14 4.43
CA PHE A 224 -17.88 -18.88 3.11
C PHE A 224 -16.87 -18.73 1.98
N LEU A 225 -15.67 -18.25 2.28
CA LEU A 225 -14.60 -18.15 1.31
C LEU A 225 -13.44 -19.08 1.69
N PRO A 226 -12.90 -19.82 0.72
CA PRO A 226 -11.75 -20.67 0.96
C PRO A 226 -10.54 -19.85 1.38
N LYS A 227 -9.70 -20.45 2.23
CA LYS A 227 -8.43 -19.86 2.65
C LYS A 227 -7.30 -20.40 1.80
N ILE A 228 -6.35 -19.52 1.44
CA ILE A 228 -5.12 -19.91 0.79
C ILE A 228 -3.93 -19.61 1.70
N GLU A 229 -3.12 -20.63 1.95
CA GLU A 229 -1.90 -20.49 2.72
C GLU A 229 -0.81 -19.82 1.89
N ILE A 230 -0.23 -18.72 2.40
CA ILE A 230 0.87 -18.01 1.76
C ILE A 230 2.18 -18.49 2.38
N ARG A 231 3.01 -19.14 1.58
CA ARG A 231 4.34 -19.60 1.97
C ARG A 231 5.34 -18.45 1.97
N GLN A 232 6.43 -18.60 2.70
CA GLN A 232 7.52 -17.63 2.69
C GLN A 232 8.05 -17.37 1.27
N THR A 233 8.18 -18.44 0.47
CA THR A 233 8.63 -18.37 -0.93
C THR A 233 7.68 -17.56 -1.84
N ASP A 234 6.39 -17.48 -1.52
CA ASP A 234 5.42 -16.70 -2.30
C ASP A 234 5.62 -15.18 -2.13
N ARG A 235 6.30 -14.77 -1.05
CA ARG A 235 6.55 -13.35 -0.72
C ARG A 235 7.77 -12.76 -1.44
N ASP A 236 8.57 -13.57 -2.12
CA ASP A 236 9.82 -13.16 -2.77
C ASP A 236 9.60 -12.58 -4.18
N ALA A 237 8.60 -11.73 -4.33
CA ALA A 237 8.24 -11.16 -5.63
C ALA A 237 9.32 -10.25 -6.25
N ASN A 238 10.20 -9.66 -5.44
CA ASN A 238 11.24 -8.73 -5.87
C ASN A 238 12.54 -9.05 -5.13
N PRO A 239 13.29 -10.07 -5.58
CA PRO A 239 14.53 -10.46 -4.93
C PRO A 239 15.54 -9.30 -4.98
N ALA A 240 16.34 -9.16 -3.93
CA ALA A 240 17.49 -8.26 -3.97
C ALA A 240 18.51 -8.77 -4.99
N ILE A 241 19.17 -7.84 -5.66
CA ILE A 241 20.21 -8.13 -6.65
C ILE A 241 21.51 -8.33 -5.90
N ASN A 242 22.16 -9.48 -6.07
CA ASN A 242 23.46 -9.71 -5.47
C ASN A 242 24.53 -8.81 -6.11
N GLU A 243 25.64 -8.65 -5.44
CA GLU A 243 26.69 -7.71 -5.85
C GLU A 243 27.35 -8.10 -7.18
N GLU A 244 27.58 -9.40 -7.43
CA GLU A 244 28.16 -9.89 -8.69
C GLU A 244 27.24 -9.60 -9.88
N ASP A 245 25.94 -9.91 -9.75
CA ASP A 245 24.96 -9.66 -10.78
C ASP A 245 24.78 -8.15 -11.02
N TRP A 246 24.78 -7.35 -9.94
CA TRP A 246 24.73 -5.90 -10.09
C TRP A 246 25.91 -5.36 -10.86
N ASN A 247 27.13 -5.76 -10.52
CA ASN A 247 28.33 -5.33 -11.19
C ASN A 247 28.35 -5.75 -12.68
N THR A 248 27.82 -6.93 -12.97
CA THR A 248 27.66 -7.43 -14.33
C THR A 248 26.68 -6.57 -15.13
N ILE A 249 25.47 -6.31 -14.57
CA ILE A 249 24.44 -5.50 -15.21
C ILE A 249 24.95 -4.07 -15.45
N ILE A 250 25.53 -3.43 -14.41
CA ILE A 250 25.94 -2.04 -14.49
C ILE A 250 27.10 -1.86 -15.49
N THR A 251 28.01 -2.81 -15.52
CA THR A 251 29.12 -2.81 -16.48
C THR A 251 28.60 -2.95 -17.90
N TYR A 252 27.71 -3.91 -18.17
CA TYR A 252 27.09 -4.08 -19.49
C TYR A 252 26.34 -2.82 -19.92
N VAL A 253 25.50 -2.24 -19.06
CA VAL A 253 24.76 -1.02 -19.40
C VAL A 253 25.71 0.14 -19.69
N ARG A 254 26.77 0.32 -18.90
CA ARG A 254 27.73 1.42 -19.04
C ARG A 254 28.59 1.27 -20.28
N THR A 255 29.18 0.09 -20.49
CA THR A 255 30.27 -0.09 -21.46
C THR A 255 29.78 -0.56 -22.82
N THR A 256 28.67 -1.29 -22.87
CA THR A 256 28.15 -1.89 -24.10
C THR A 256 26.85 -1.23 -24.53
N TRP A 257 25.77 -1.45 -23.78
CA TRP A 257 24.43 -1.03 -24.22
C TRP A 257 24.28 0.48 -24.40
N ARG A 258 24.85 1.30 -23.50
CA ARG A 258 24.81 2.76 -23.64
C ARG A 258 25.65 3.25 -24.82
N LYS A 259 26.87 2.71 -24.98
CA LYS A 259 27.77 3.11 -26.08
C LYS A 259 27.27 2.68 -27.44
N ASP A 260 26.53 1.59 -27.54
CA ASP A 260 25.93 1.14 -28.80
C ASP A 260 24.94 2.15 -29.40
N ALA A 261 24.37 3.06 -28.59
CA ALA A 261 23.52 4.14 -29.11
C ALA A 261 24.26 5.12 -30.00
N TYR A 262 25.57 5.26 -29.82
CA TYR A 262 26.43 6.18 -30.61
C TYR A 262 27.08 5.51 -31.82
N LYS A 263 26.90 4.19 -32.00
CA LYS A 263 27.49 3.48 -33.14
C LYS A 263 26.80 3.85 -34.44
N ILE A 264 27.61 4.20 -35.43
CA ILE A 264 27.17 4.52 -36.78
C ILE A 264 26.79 3.23 -37.53
N LYS A 265 27.49 2.11 -37.24
CA LYS A 265 27.25 0.83 -37.92
C LYS A 265 26.41 -0.11 -37.02
N THR A 266 25.33 -0.61 -37.56
CA THR A 266 24.44 -1.57 -36.89
C THR A 266 24.37 -2.85 -37.70
N LEU A 267 24.52 -3.99 -37.00
CA LEU A 267 24.31 -5.30 -37.61
C LEU A 267 22.79 -5.55 -37.72
N MET A 268 22.32 -5.77 -38.94
CA MET A 268 20.93 -6.10 -39.23
C MET A 268 20.66 -7.58 -38.90
N ASN A 269 19.39 -7.95 -38.75
CA ASN A 269 18.99 -9.33 -38.46
C ASN A 269 19.42 -10.35 -39.53
N ASN A 270 19.71 -9.87 -40.75
CA ASN A 270 20.22 -10.68 -41.85
C ASN A 270 21.76 -10.76 -41.90
N GLY A 271 22.47 -10.27 -40.89
CA GLY A 271 23.92 -10.29 -40.81
C GLY A 271 24.65 -9.18 -41.61
N THR A 272 23.94 -8.28 -42.28
CA THR A 272 24.54 -7.14 -42.99
C THR A 272 24.82 -5.98 -42.05
N LEU A 273 25.99 -5.32 -42.24
CA LEU A 273 26.32 -4.08 -41.55
C LEU A 273 25.72 -2.91 -42.34
N CYS A 274 24.81 -2.17 -41.74
CA CYS A 274 24.25 -0.94 -42.30
C CYS A 274 24.77 0.28 -41.54
N ASP A 275 25.10 1.35 -42.28
CA ASP A 275 25.37 2.65 -41.70
C ASP A 275 24.03 3.28 -41.26
N ARG A 276 23.87 3.46 -39.97
CA ARG A 276 22.71 4.10 -39.39
C ARG A 276 23.15 5.32 -38.58
N LYS A 277 22.63 6.49 -38.96
CA LYS A 277 22.84 7.69 -38.14
C LYS A 277 22.30 7.45 -36.73
N PRO A 278 23.09 7.72 -35.69
CA PRO A 278 22.61 7.60 -34.31
C PRO A 278 21.35 8.44 -34.08
N GLU A 279 20.33 7.85 -33.51
CA GLU A 279 19.09 8.54 -33.19
C GLU A 279 19.23 9.22 -31.82
N GLU A 280 19.14 10.55 -31.81
CA GLU A 280 19.31 11.39 -30.61
C GLU A 280 18.40 10.94 -29.45
N LYS A 281 17.15 10.59 -29.76
CA LYS A 281 16.18 10.07 -28.78
C LYS A 281 16.63 8.75 -28.13
N ASN A 282 17.31 7.89 -28.89
CA ASN A 282 17.85 6.63 -28.38
C ASN A 282 19.09 6.87 -27.50
N ILE A 283 19.97 7.80 -27.92
CA ILE A 283 21.11 8.24 -27.11
C ILE A 283 20.64 8.79 -25.78
N TRP A 284 19.67 9.72 -25.84
CA TRP A 284 19.07 10.28 -24.64
C TRP A 284 18.49 9.19 -23.73
N PHE A 285 17.66 8.28 -24.27
CA PHE A 285 17.00 7.25 -23.48
C PHE A 285 18.00 6.35 -22.77
N ARG A 286 19.08 5.92 -23.42
CA ARG A 286 20.09 5.04 -22.83
C ARG A 286 20.94 5.77 -21.77
N ASN A 287 21.23 7.05 -21.96
CA ASN A 287 21.85 7.89 -20.93
C ASN A 287 20.91 8.12 -19.75
N MET A 288 19.65 8.45 -19.99
CA MET A 288 18.62 8.60 -18.98
C MET A 288 18.47 7.31 -18.16
N PHE A 289 18.33 6.17 -18.82
CA PHE A 289 18.19 4.86 -18.20
C PHE A 289 19.38 4.53 -17.27
N TRP A 290 20.60 4.81 -17.72
CA TRP A 290 21.80 4.62 -16.91
C TRP A 290 21.74 5.39 -15.59
N HIS A 291 21.43 6.67 -15.63
CA HIS A 291 21.35 7.50 -14.44
C HIS A 291 20.15 7.12 -13.57
N TRP A 292 19.04 6.73 -14.20
CA TRP A 292 17.84 6.29 -13.51
C TRP A 292 18.09 5.04 -12.66
N ILE A 293 18.78 4.02 -13.19
CA ILE A 293 19.06 2.78 -12.42
C ILE A 293 20.06 3.03 -11.28
N LEU A 294 21.00 3.97 -11.45
CA LEU A 294 21.87 4.38 -10.36
C LEU A 294 21.11 5.04 -9.22
N VAL A 295 20.16 5.93 -9.55
CA VAL A 295 19.28 6.54 -8.55
C VAL A 295 18.39 5.48 -7.89
N ALA A 296 17.81 4.58 -8.66
CA ALA A 296 16.93 3.52 -8.13
C ALA A 296 17.62 2.63 -7.10
N LYS A 297 18.87 2.24 -7.36
CA LYS A 297 19.63 1.36 -6.45
C LYS A 297 20.12 2.08 -5.18
N ASN A 298 20.39 3.40 -5.26
CA ASN A 298 21.11 4.11 -4.19
C ASN A 298 20.24 5.12 -3.42
N SER A 299 18.94 5.21 -3.69
CA SER A 299 18.04 6.12 -2.98
C SER A 299 16.95 5.42 -2.15
N GLY A 300 16.72 4.14 -2.36
CA GLY A 300 15.61 3.42 -1.75
C GLY A 300 14.21 3.91 -2.19
N MET A 301 14.12 4.80 -3.16
CA MET A 301 12.85 5.27 -3.73
C MET A 301 12.15 4.17 -4.52
N SER A 302 10.82 4.23 -4.60
CA SER A 302 10.08 3.37 -5.52
C SER A 302 10.28 3.84 -6.97
N PRO A 303 10.15 2.95 -7.97
CA PRO A 303 10.25 3.33 -9.38
C PRO A 303 9.30 4.47 -9.78
N GLU A 304 8.11 4.52 -9.21
CA GLU A 304 7.13 5.57 -9.45
C GLU A 304 7.59 6.94 -8.91
N GLU A 305 8.15 6.95 -7.68
CA GLU A 305 8.67 8.18 -7.05
C GLU A 305 9.83 8.76 -7.88
N ILE A 306 10.72 7.91 -8.40
CA ILE A 306 11.84 8.34 -9.25
C ILE A 306 11.31 8.94 -10.56
N CYS A 307 10.27 8.34 -11.17
CA CYS A 307 9.65 8.87 -12.38
C CYS A 307 8.94 10.22 -12.14
N LYS A 308 8.48 10.48 -10.92
CA LYS A 308 7.81 11.73 -10.52
C LYS A 308 8.76 12.78 -9.94
N LEU A 309 10.05 12.46 -9.76
CA LEU A 309 11.04 13.35 -9.16
C LEU A 309 11.28 14.58 -10.05
N LYS A 310 11.20 15.76 -9.46
CA LYS A 310 11.44 17.06 -10.12
C LYS A 310 12.75 17.67 -9.65
N TRP A 311 13.38 18.49 -10.52
CA TRP A 311 14.66 19.14 -10.20
C TRP A 311 14.57 20.08 -8.98
N LYS A 312 13.44 20.74 -8.76
CA LYS A 312 13.23 21.59 -7.56
C LYS A 312 13.28 20.81 -6.23
N ASN A 313 13.14 19.50 -6.30
CA ASN A 313 13.16 18.59 -5.14
C ASN A 313 14.53 17.92 -4.96
N VAL A 314 15.55 18.39 -5.67
CA VAL A 314 16.91 17.86 -5.62
C VAL A 314 17.87 18.99 -5.32
N GLU A 315 18.43 18.96 -4.12
CA GLU A 315 19.51 19.84 -3.71
C GLU A 315 20.83 19.08 -3.74
N ILE A 316 21.84 19.64 -4.41
CA ILE A 316 23.17 19.07 -4.51
C ILE A 316 24.13 19.97 -3.75
N VAL A 317 24.75 19.42 -2.71
CA VAL A 317 25.66 20.14 -1.81
C VAL A 317 27.03 19.48 -1.86
N ASP A 318 28.07 20.29 -1.97
CA ASP A 318 29.43 19.82 -1.76
C ASP A 318 29.76 19.85 -0.26
N VAL A 319 29.92 18.68 0.33
CA VAL A 319 30.33 18.55 1.73
C VAL A 319 31.85 18.42 1.88
N GLY A 320 32.57 18.34 0.75
CA GLY A 320 33.99 18.07 0.71
C GLY A 320 34.38 16.75 1.39
N ARG A 321 35.52 16.25 1.08
CA ARG A 321 36.21 15.22 1.88
C ARG A 321 37.69 15.47 1.80
N VAL A 322 38.38 15.12 2.84
CA VAL A 322 39.82 15.10 2.83
C VAL A 322 40.29 13.73 2.27
N SER A 323 41.20 13.77 1.32
CA SER A 323 41.74 12.60 0.64
C SER A 323 43.24 12.58 0.79
N ASN A 324 43.78 11.50 1.39
CA ASN A 324 45.21 11.31 1.54
C ASN A 324 45.95 11.32 0.19
N THR A 325 45.37 10.66 -0.82
CA THR A 325 45.93 10.63 -2.18
C THR A 325 46.06 12.03 -2.77
N LYS A 326 44.98 12.84 -2.66
CA LYS A 326 45.01 14.19 -3.19
C LYS A 326 45.96 15.11 -2.42
N ALA A 327 46.05 14.96 -1.11
CA ALA A 327 46.97 15.71 -0.29
C ALA A 327 48.41 15.39 -0.66
N GLN A 328 48.73 14.11 -0.93
CA GLN A 328 50.03 13.67 -1.41
C GLN A 328 50.34 14.24 -2.80
N GLU A 329 49.39 14.18 -3.75
CA GLU A 329 49.53 14.75 -5.10
C GLU A 329 49.77 16.27 -5.06
N GLU A 330 49.03 17.01 -4.26
CA GLU A 330 49.20 18.45 -4.07
C GLU A 330 50.54 18.79 -3.43
N TRP A 331 50.98 17.99 -2.44
CA TRP A 331 52.30 18.13 -1.80
C TRP A 331 53.41 17.89 -2.81
N GLU A 332 53.36 16.79 -3.60
CA GLU A 332 54.32 16.48 -4.63
C GLU A 332 54.40 17.56 -5.71
N GLN A 333 53.27 18.15 -6.07
CA GLN A 333 53.20 19.26 -7.03
C GLN A 333 53.88 20.50 -6.47
N VAL A 334 53.58 20.92 -5.25
CA VAL A 334 54.19 22.09 -4.60
C VAL A 334 55.69 21.92 -4.45
N MET A 335 56.12 20.73 -4.05
CA MET A 335 57.56 20.43 -3.92
C MET A 335 58.26 20.44 -5.27
N GLY A 336 57.62 19.88 -6.33
CA GLY A 336 58.17 19.90 -7.68
C GLY A 336 58.26 21.34 -8.25
N GLU A 337 57.28 22.18 -8.03
CA GLU A 337 57.30 23.60 -8.41
C GLU A 337 58.41 24.36 -7.67
N ALA A 338 58.54 24.17 -6.36
CA ALA A 338 59.57 24.80 -5.55
C ALA A 338 61.00 24.36 -5.96
N GLN A 339 61.19 23.08 -6.29
CA GLN A 339 62.44 22.56 -6.81
C GLN A 339 62.77 23.15 -8.18
N ALA A 340 61.79 23.35 -9.05
CA ALA A 340 61.97 24.00 -10.34
C ALA A 340 62.36 25.49 -10.20
N ASP A 341 61.89 26.17 -9.15
CA ASP A 341 62.28 27.52 -8.80
C ASP A 341 63.59 27.62 -8.02
N GLY A 342 64.30 26.52 -7.82
CA GLY A 342 65.60 26.48 -7.16
C GLY A 342 65.52 26.59 -5.63
N ILE A 343 64.36 26.37 -5.05
CA ILE A 343 64.16 26.38 -3.60
C ILE A 343 64.34 24.94 -3.08
N ASP A 344 65.37 24.71 -2.30
CA ASP A 344 65.63 23.42 -1.67
C ASP A 344 64.95 23.38 -0.29
N PHE A 345 63.91 22.52 -0.18
CA PHE A 345 63.25 22.28 1.10
C PHE A 345 63.71 20.97 1.67
N ASP A 346 64.45 21.03 2.77
CA ASP A 346 64.82 19.83 3.55
C ASP A 346 63.64 19.43 4.47
N VAL A 347 62.51 19.12 3.84
CA VAL A 347 61.27 18.74 4.55
C VAL A 347 60.89 17.33 4.12
N GLU A 348 60.90 16.39 5.06
CA GLU A 348 60.38 15.04 4.80
C GLU A 348 58.87 15.09 4.48
N ALA A 349 58.44 14.29 3.51
CA ALA A 349 57.02 14.18 3.16
C ALA A 349 56.21 13.70 4.39
N PRO A 350 55.12 14.35 4.73
CA PRO A 350 54.26 13.89 5.81
C PRO A 350 53.67 12.51 5.49
N GLU A 351 53.51 11.68 6.51
CA GLU A 351 52.76 10.41 6.35
C GLU A 351 51.26 10.71 6.20
N PHE A 352 50.78 10.74 4.95
CA PHE A 352 49.35 10.94 4.63
C PHE A 352 48.50 9.69 4.92
N LYS A 353 48.51 9.17 6.15
CA LYS A 353 47.76 7.96 6.54
C LYS A 353 46.44 8.29 7.25
N ASP A 354 46.47 9.18 8.21
CA ASP A 354 45.31 9.60 8.97
C ASP A 354 45.04 11.09 8.76
N PRO A 355 43.88 11.45 8.12
CA PRO A 355 43.53 12.86 7.92
C PRO A 355 43.45 13.68 9.21
N SER A 356 43.16 13.07 10.35
CA SER A 356 43.12 13.78 11.63
C SER A 356 44.46 14.33 12.08
N GLU A 357 45.58 13.74 11.61
CA GLU A 357 46.95 14.14 11.97
C GLU A 357 47.46 15.29 11.09
N TRP A 358 47.14 15.28 9.80
CA TRP A 358 47.68 16.25 8.84
C TRP A 358 46.68 17.27 8.29
N ALA A 359 45.37 17.07 8.49
CA ALA A 359 44.31 17.92 8.00
C ALA A 359 43.47 18.49 9.16
N PRO A 360 43.95 19.49 9.91
CA PRO A 360 43.17 20.11 10.96
C PRO A 360 41.89 20.73 10.40
N GLU A 361 40.89 20.93 11.26
CA GLU A 361 39.59 21.49 10.89
C GLU A 361 39.76 22.82 10.13
N GLY A 362 39.11 22.91 8.95
CA GLY A 362 39.20 24.10 8.07
C GLY A 362 40.35 24.06 7.06
N THR A 363 41.18 22.99 6.99
CA THR A 363 42.20 22.89 5.96
C THR A 363 41.62 22.72 4.56
N GLU A 364 42.16 23.41 3.58
CA GLU A 364 41.80 23.21 2.17
C GLU A 364 42.68 22.18 1.46
N TRP A 365 43.79 21.81 2.06
CA TRP A 365 44.76 20.85 1.53
C TRP A 365 44.15 19.44 1.43
N GLY A 366 44.35 18.78 0.32
CA GLY A 366 43.82 17.44 0.07
C GLY A 366 42.31 17.38 -0.03
N ARG A 367 41.63 18.51 -0.15
CA ARG A 367 40.17 18.57 -0.21
C ARG A 367 39.66 18.15 -1.59
N GLU A 368 38.86 17.10 -1.63
CA GLU A 368 38.16 16.66 -2.82
C GLU A 368 36.68 17.03 -2.77
N GLU A 369 36.09 17.33 -3.95
CA GLU A 369 34.65 17.49 -4.09
C GLU A 369 33.93 16.20 -3.68
N ARG A 370 33.03 16.28 -2.71
CA ARG A 370 32.14 15.19 -2.33
C ARG A 370 30.71 15.68 -2.39
N LEU A 371 30.04 15.43 -3.51
CA LEU A 371 28.67 15.86 -3.70
C LEU A 371 27.67 14.90 -3.07
N ILE A 372 26.86 15.42 -2.17
CA ILE A 372 25.68 14.76 -1.59
C ILE A 372 24.45 15.35 -2.24
N ALA A 373 23.44 14.55 -2.52
CA ALA A 373 22.14 15.03 -2.94
C ALA A 373 21.11 14.78 -1.83
N TYR A 374 20.37 15.81 -1.50
CA TYR A 374 19.16 15.71 -0.67
C TYR A 374 17.96 15.68 -1.60
N ILE A 375 17.22 14.58 -1.55
CA ILE A 375 16.04 14.36 -2.42
C ILE A 375 14.79 14.45 -1.56
N THR A 376 13.98 15.49 -1.78
CA THR A 376 12.67 15.62 -1.15
C THR A 376 11.61 14.92 -2.02
N THR A 377 10.93 13.95 -1.47
CA THR A 377 9.88 13.21 -2.17
C THR A 377 8.65 13.05 -1.30
N MET A 378 7.48 12.96 -1.95
CA MET A 378 6.22 12.69 -1.29
C MET A 378 5.77 11.28 -1.61
N ARG A 379 5.43 10.52 -0.58
CA ARG A 379 4.89 9.18 -0.75
C ARG A 379 3.44 9.28 -1.24
N ALA A 380 3.16 8.74 -2.43
CA ALA A 380 1.82 8.81 -3.02
C ALA A 380 0.72 8.23 -2.11
N LYS A 381 1.03 7.13 -1.40
CA LYS A 381 0.06 6.41 -0.55
C LYS A 381 -0.29 7.13 0.76
N THR A 382 0.66 7.81 1.40
CA THR A 382 0.47 8.43 2.73
C THR A 382 0.50 9.95 2.67
N GLN A 383 0.83 10.55 1.53
CA GLN A 383 1.02 11.99 1.32
C GLN A 383 2.07 12.61 2.26
N GLU A 384 2.96 11.79 2.82
CA GLU A 384 4.03 12.24 3.72
C GLU A 384 5.26 12.65 2.92
N TYR A 385 5.80 13.81 3.23
CA TYR A 385 7.09 14.26 2.72
C TYR A 385 8.23 13.60 3.48
N ARG A 386 9.27 13.23 2.74
CA ARG A 386 10.51 12.73 3.31
C ARG A 386 11.70 13.26 2.54
N GLU A 387 12.79 13.44 3.24
CA GLU A 387 14.08 13.80 2.69
C GLU A 387 15.00 12.59 2.71
N ILE A 388 15.69 12.37 1.60
CA ILE A 388 16.60 11.24 1.39
C ILE A 388 17.99 11.79 1.11
N PRO A 389 18.91 11.78 2.10
CA PRO A 389 20.31 12.07 1.84
C PRO A 389 20.94 10.91 1.07
N THR A 390 21.69 11.22 0.03
CA THR A 390 22.30 10.20 -0.84
C THR A 390 23.60 10.68 -1.46
N THR A 391 24.52 9.76 -1.71
CA THR A 391 25.80 10.01 -2.40
C THR A 391 25.65 10.18 -3.92
N LEU A 392 24.42 10.41 -4.41
CA LEU A 392 24.11 10.55 -5.84
C LEU A 392 24.38 11.95 -6.41
N GLY A 393 24.93 12.88 -5.62
CA GLY A 393 25.18 14.25 -6.06
C GLY A 393 25.97 14.31 -7.39
N SER A 394 27.10 13.61 -7.48
CA SER A 394 27.91 13.53 -8.71
C SER A 394 27.16 12.89 -9.89
N THR A 395 26.32 11.88 -9.62
CA THR A 395 25.51 11.21 -10.65
C THR A 395 24.46 12.16 -11.22
N LEU A 396 23.77 12.90 -10.36
CA LEU A 396 22.73 13.87 -10.77
C LEU A 396 23.35 15.11 -11.44
N LYS A 397 24.49 15.60 -10.96
CA LYS A 397 25.27 16.68 -11.61
C LYS A 397 25.64 16.27 -13.03
N ARG A 398 26.24 15.08 -13.21
CA ARG A 398 26.60 14.55 -14.55
C ARG A 398 25.40 14.42 -15.47
N TRP A 399 24.25 13.94 -14.97
CA TRP A 399 23.03 13.87 -15.76
C TRP A 399 22.54 15.25 -16.19
N LYS A 400 22.60 16.23 -15.30
CA LYS A 400 22.28 17.62 -15.59
C LYS A 400 23.19 18.22 -16.67
N ASP A 401 24.47 17.88 -16.62
CA ASP A 401 25.47 18.35 -17.61
C ASP A 401 25.24 17.69 -18.97
N ILE A 402 24.90 16.40 -19.02
CA ILE A 402 24.53 15.72 -20.27
C ILE A 402 23.31 16.37 -20.90
N LEU A 403 22.26 16.65 -20.12
CA LEU A 403 21.05 17.32 -20.62
C LEU A 403 21.38 18.70 -21.22
N ARG A 404 22.27 19.46 -20.61
CA ARG A 404 22.68 20.79 -21.07
C ARG A 404 23.60 20.73 -22.29
N ASN A 405 24.64 19.90 -22.22
CA ASN A 405 25.75 19.95 -23.19
C ASN A 405 25.49 19.07 -24.41
N GLU A 406 24.88 17.89 -24.25
CA GLU A 406 24.62 16.98 -25.38
C GLU A 406 23.27 17.25 -26.03
N PHE A 407 22.25 17.66 -25.25
CA PHE A 407 20.88 17.85 -25.75
C PHE A 407 20.43 19.31 -25.79
N ASN A 408 21.31 20.25 -25.42
CA ASN A 408 21.00 21.69 -25.33
C ASN A 408 19.69 22.00 -24.62
N TYR A 409 19.37 21.19 -23.57
CA TYR A 409 18.12 21.28 -22.83
C TYR A 409 18.22 22.23 -21.67
N LYS A 410 17.37 23.29 -21.67
CA LYS A 410 17.29 24.27 -20.58
C LYS A 410 16.40 23.73 -19.44
N ILE A 411 17.02 23.23 -18.40
CA ILE A 411 16.37 22.63 -17.25
C ILE A 411 15.64 23.67 -16.41
N LYS A 412 14.38 23.42 -16.09
CA LYS A 412 13.55 24.20 -15.15
C LYS A 412 13.34 23.40 -13.87
N GLY A 413 13.08 24.09 -12.75
CA GLY A 413 12.85 23.44 -11.45
C GLY A 413 11.65 22.48 -11.46
N ASP A 414 10.59 22.79 -12.20
CA ASP A 414 9.40 21.95 -12.31
C ASP A 414 9.52 20.78 -13.28
N ASP A 415 10.60 20.72 -14.06
CA ASP A 415 10.82 19.59 -14.95
C ASP A 415 11.15 18.32 -14.17
N TYR A 416 10.69 17.17 -14.67
CA TYR A 416 11.10 15.89 -14.11
C TYR A 416 12.59 15.65 -14.31
N VAL A 417 13.28 15.08 -13.32
CA VAL A 417 14.73 14.80 -13.40
C VAL A 417 15.04 13.91 -14.62
N PHE A 418 14.16 12.96 -14.91
CA PHE A 418 14.28 12.03 -16.03
C PHE A 418 13.24 12.31 -17.12
N ALA A 419 12.88 13.59 -17.32
CA ALA A 419 11.87 13.99 -18.29
C ALA A 419 12.17 13.48 -19.70
N GLN A 420 11.14 13.00 -20.38
CA GLN A 420 11.23 12.86 -21.83
C GLN A 420 11.22 14.26 -22.44
N ILE A 421 12.33 14.63 -23.10
CA ILE A 421 12.56 16.00 -23.59
C ILE A 421 12.17 16.21 -25.07
N PHE A 422 11.82 15.12 -25.79
CA PHE A 422 11.46 15.18 -27.21
C PHE A 422 9.94 15.30 -27.36
N ASN A 423 9.49 16.17 -28.25
CA ASN A 423 8.12 16.56 -28.59
C ASN A 423 7.46 17.40 -27.50
N ASP A 424 7.25 16.85 -26.30
CA ASP A 424 6.75 17.53 -25.10
C ASP A 424 7.50 17.04 -23.88
N VAL A 425 7.76 17.93 -22.90
CA VAL A 425 8.39 17.55 -21.64
C VAL A 425 7.40 16.76 -20.81
N LYS A 426 7.61 15.45 -20.71
CA LYS A 426 6.70 14.52 -20.05
C LYS A 426 7.41 13.69 -18.99
N GLN A 427 6.64 13.21 -18.04
CA GLN A 427 7.09 12.20 -17.09
C GLN A 427 7.63 10.96 -17.83
N PRO A 428 8.76 10.36 -17.40
CA PRO A 428 9.29 9.15 -18.00
C PRO A 428 8.33 7.97 -17.84
N SER A 429 8.27 7.11 -18.83
CA SER A 429 7.43 5.91 -18.77
C SER A 429 8.11 4.81 -17.95
N GLN A 430 7.63 4.58 -16.73
CA GLN A 430 8.08 3.46 -15.88
C GLN A 430 7.95 2.11 -16.60
N ARG A 431 6.88 1.91 -17.39
CA ARG A 431 6.67 0.68 -18.17
C ARG A 431 7.81 0.47 -19.17
N LYS A 432 8.19 1.52 -19.92
CA LYS A 432 9.28 1.45 -20.91
C LYS A 432 10.62 1.14 -20.22
N ILE A 433 10.92 1.82 -19.11
CA ILE A 433 12.12 1.54 -18.30
C ILE A 433 12.12 0.08 -17.84
N GLY A 434 10.99 -0.41 -17.32
CA GLY A 434 10.85 -1.80 -16.87
C GLY A 434 11.00 -2.84 -17.98
N GLN A 435 10.55 -2.55 -19.19
CA GLN A 435 10.73 -3.43 -20.34
C GLN A 435 12.21 -3.55 -20.73
N HIS A 436 12.95 -2.44 -20.79
CA HIS A 436 14.37 -2.46 -21.08
C HIS A 436 15.19 -3.12 -19.95
N TRP A 437 14.82 -2.84 -18.68
CA TRP A 437 15.43 -3.52 -17.54
C TRP A 437 15.29 -5.04 -17.65
N ARG A 438 14.07 -5.51 -17.87
CA ARG A 438 13.82 -6.94 -18.01
C ARG A 438 14.59 -7.53 -19.19
N TRP A 439 14.56 -6.88 -20.35
CA TRP A 439 15.29 -7.35 -21.52
C TRP A 439 16.80 -7.48 -21.26
N ILE A 440 17.41 -6.51 -20.58
CA ILE A 440 18.83 -6.58 -20.21
C ILE A 440 19.11 -7.74 -19.27
N CYS A 441 18.28 -7.92 -18.24
CA CYS A 441 18.45 -9.02 -17.28
C CYS A 441 18.26 -10.38 -17.95
N ASP A 442 17.23 -10.53 -18.80
CA ASP A 442 16.95 -11.78 -19.53
C ASP A 442 18.09 -12.12 -20.51
N LEU A 443 18.64 -11.12 -21.22
CA LEU A 443 19.78 -11.28 -22.11
C LEU A 443 21.02 -11.78 -21.34
N LEU A 444 21.40 -11.10 -20.29
CA LEU A 444 22.58 -11.47 -19.49
C LEU A 444 22.41 -12.82 -18.78
N PHE A 445 21.18 -13.18 -18.40
CA PHE A 445 20.87 -14.49 -17.87
C PHE A 445 21.00 -15.59 -18.93
N ALA A 446 20.47 -15.36 -20.14
CA ALA A 446 20.60 -16.27 -21.26
C ALA A 446 22.07 -16.53 -21.65
N GLU A 447 22.93 -15.50 -21.47
CA GLU A 447 24.39 -15.61 -21.64
C GLU A 447 25.11 -16.29 -20.47
N GLY A 448 24.38 -16.75 -19.44
CA GLY A 448 24.94 -17.38 -18.24
C GLY A 448 25.70 -16.44 -17.31
N LYS A 449 25.54 -15.13 -17.47
CA LYS A 449 26.28 -14.09 -16.72
C LYS A 449 25.60 -13.69 -15.42
N LEU A 450 24.31 -13.98 -15.23
CA LEU A 450 23.57 -13.71 -14.00
C LEU A 450 23.24 -15.01 -13.26
N LYS A 451 23.47 -15.01 -11.95
CA LYS A 451 23.25 -16.19 -11.09
C LYS A 451 21.92 -16.12 -10.34
N GLY A 452 21.49 -14.93 -9.93
CA GLY A 452 20.32 -14.71 -9.07
C GLY A 452 19.03 -14.40 -9.82
N HIS A 453 19.12 -14.04 -11.11
CA HIS A 453 17.96 -13.77 -11.96
C HIS A 453 17.37 -15.09 -12.51
N LYS A 454 16.03 -15.19 -12.56
CA LYS A 454 15.32 -16.29 -13.20
C LYS A 454 14.14 -15.75 -14.01
N PHE A 455 13.85 -16.37 -15.14
CA PHE A 455 12.84 -15.87 -16.09
C PHE A 455 11.43 -15.69 -15.52
N SER A 456 10.96 -16.55 -14.62
CA SER A 456 9.56 -16.53 -14.16
C SER A 456 9.40 -16.27 -12.66
N ASP A 457 10.17 -16.92 -11.81
CA ASP A 457 9.86 -16.99 -10.39
C ASP A 457 10.65 -16.02 -9.52
N ARG A 458 11.85 -15.62 -9.97
CA ARG A 458 12.75 -14.68 -9.27
C ARG A 458 13.39 -13.69 -10.24
N ALA A 459 12.61 -13.15 -11.15
CA ALA A 459 13.08 -12.14 -12.07
C ALA A 459 13.43 -10.84 -11.34
N TYR A 460 14.57 -10.25 -11.68
CA TYR A 460 14.92 -8.92 -11.22
C TYR A 460 13.98 -7.88 -11.83
N THR A 461 13.19 -7.24 -10.98
CA THR A 461 12.27 -6.17 -11.35
C THR A 461 12.89 -4.81 -11.03
N LEU A 462 12.23 -3.72 -11.43
CA LEU A 462 12.65 -2.38 -10.99
C LEU A 462 12.61 -2.23 -9.46
N TYR A 463 11.71 -2.92 -8.78
CA TYR A 463 11.63 -2.94 -7.32
C TYR A 463 12.78 -3.73 -6.67
N SER A 464 13.43 -4.62 -7.39
CA SER A 464 14.62 -5.34 -6.90
C SER A 464 15.74 -4.40 -6.49
N MET A 465 15.88 -3.24 -7.15
CA MET A 465 16.87 -2.22 -6.78
C MET A 465 16.59 -1.63 -5.40
N ARG A 466 15.31 -1.37 -5.09
CA ARG A 466 14.91 -0.92 -3.75
C ARG A 466 15.09 -2.02 -2.70
N SER A 467 14.77 -3.27 -3.03
CA SER A 467 15.05 -4.42 -2.14
C SER A 467 16.55 -4.54 -1.85
N THR A 468 17.39 -4.34 -2.87
CA THR A 468 18.86 -4.32 -2.73
C THR A 468 19.33 -3.17 -1.83
N PHE A 469 18.77 -1.97 -1.99
CA PHE A 469 19.07 -0.83 -1.11
C PHE A 469 18.77 -1.17 0.34
N ILE A 470 17.57 -1.69 0.61
CA ILE A 470 17.12 -2.05 1.96
C ILE A 470 18.04 -3.14 2.53
N GLU A 471 18.29 -4.22 1.80
CA GLU A 471 19.16 -5.33 2.24
C GLU A 471 20.59 -4.86 2.55
N ASN A 472 21.18 -4.05 1.67
CA ASN A 472 22.54 -3.52 1.88
C ASN A 472 22.63 -2.63 3.12
N HIS A 473 21.62 -1.81 3.40
CA HIS A 473 21.58 -0.97 4.59
C HIS A 473 21.39 -1.78 5.87
N ILE A 474 20.55 -2.82 5.82
CA ILE A 474 20.40 -3.78 6.91
C ILE A 474 21.74 -4.45 7.24
N LEU A 475 22.43 -4.96 6.22
CA LEU A 475 23.72 -5.63 6.38
C LEU A 475 24.83 -4.70 6.93
N ARG A 476 24.70 -3.39 6.72
CA ARG A 476 25.60 -2.37 7.29
C ARG A 476 25.21 -1.92 8.70
N GLY A 477 24.15 -2.50 9.29
CA GLY A 477 23.68 -2.14 10.62
C GLY A 477 22.87 -0.83 10.68
N THR A 478 22.37 -0.34 9.54
CA THR A 478 21.51 0.86 9.54
C THR A 478 20.25 0.58 10.34
N ASP A 479 19.87 1.51 11.22
CA ASP A 479 18.69 1.40 12.06
C ASP A 479 17.39 1.21 11.24
N ALA A 480 16.53 0.29 11.68
CA ALA A 480 15.32 -0.08 10.96
C ALA A 480 14.28 1.06 10.90
N TYR A 481 14.22 1.93 11.93
CA TYR A 481 13.32 3.09 11.93
C TYR A 481 13.79 4.15 10.94
N LEU A 482 15.10 4.42 10.93
CA LEU A 482 15.70 5.33 9.95
C LEU A 482 15.48 4.83 8.53
N LEU A 483 15.73 3.54 8.28
CA LEU A 483 15.53 2.92 6.98
C LEU A 483 14.06 2.93 6.55
N ALA A 484 13.14 2.67 7.48
CA ALA A 484 11.71 2.77 7.24
C ALA A 484 11.30 4.21 6.84
N ARG A 485 11.83 5.21 7.52
CA ARG A 485 11.61 6.64 7.22
C ARG A 485 12.16 7.01 5.84
N ILE A 486 13.41 6.66 5.54
CA ILE A 486 14.05 6.93 4.23
C ILE A 486 13.28 6.24 3.10
N CYS A 487 12.92 4.97 3.27
CA CYS A 487 12.18 4.22 2.25
C CYS A 487 10.68 4.55 2.23
N GLY A 488 10.13 5.18 3.27
CA GLY A 488 8.68 5.39 3.40
C GLY A 488 7.91 4.07 3.56
N ASN A 489 8.49 3.07 4.19
CA ASN A 489 7.85 1.81 4.56
C ASN A 489 7.47 1.82 6.04
N SER A 490 6.60 0.89 6.46
CA SER A 490 6.46 0.61 7.89
C SER A 490 7.69 -0.16 8.39
N VAL A 491 8.03 0.02 9.67
CA VAL A 491 9.11 -0.76 10.31
C VAL A 491 8.85 -2.26 10.17
N ALA A 492 7.61 -2.71 10.31
CA ALA A 492 7.23 -4.10 10.10
C ALA A 492 7.60 -4.61 8.70
N THR A 493 7.48 -3.78 7.65
CA THR A 493 7.88 -4.15 6.29
C THR A 493 9.41 -4.28 6.18
N ILE A 494 10.18 -3.42 6.85
CA ILE A 494 11.63 -3.53 6.89
C ILE A 494 12.04 -4.80 7.66
N MET A 495 11.41 -5.09 8.80
CA MET A 495 11.68 -6.30 9.60
C MET A 495 11.41 -7.58 8.81
N GLN A 496 10.36 -7.64 7.99
CA GLN A 496 10.12 -8.76 7.08
C GLN A 496 11.27 -8.97 6.08
N THR A 497 12.03 -7.92 5.74
CA THR A 497 13.22 -8.05 4.91
C THR A 497 14.38 -8.65 5.71
N TYR A 498 14.52 -8.28 6.99
CA TYR A 498 15.49 -8.91 7.90
C TYR A 498 15.30 -10.42 7.99
N GLU A 499 14.06 -10.90 8.09
CA GLU A 499 13.72 -12.32 8.16
C GLU A 499 14.09 -13.10 6.89
N ARG A 500 14.27 -12.41 5.76
CA ARG A 500 14.61 -13.02 4.46
C ARG A 500 16.09 -13.06 4.16
N ILE A 501 16.89 -12.26 4.86
CA ILE A 501 18.35 -12.21 4.64
C ILE A 501 18.95 -13.54 5.06
N ASP A 502 19.74 -14.14 4.17
CA ASP A 502 20.48 -15.37 4.46
C ASP A 502 21.38 -15.15 5.69
N ILE A 503 21.17 -15.97 6.70
CA ILE A 503 21.95 -15.95 7.97
C ILE A 503 23.45 -16.02 7.68
N ARG A 504 23.87 -16.70 6.62
CA ARG A 504 25.30 -16.76 6.22
C ARG A 504 25.88 -15.39 5.89
N LYS A 505 25.09 -14.43 5.42
CA LYS A 505 25.55 -13.05 5.20
C LYS A 505 25.79 -12.29 6.51
N ARG A 506 25.26 -12.80 7.63
CA ARG A 506 25.38 -12.24 8.98
C ARG A 506 26.25 -13.11 9.90
N THR A 507 27.03 -14.02 9.34
CA THR A 507 27.87 -14.95 10.11
C THR A 507 28.75 -14.22 11.11
N LYS A 508 29.37 -13.10 10.73
CA LYS A 508 30.25 -12.31 11.64
C LYS A 508 29.48 -11.85 12.89
N GLU A 509 28.27 -11.34 12.75
CA GLU A 509 27.47 -10.87 13.89
C GLU A 509 27.15 -12.00 14.89
N LEU A 510 27.03 -13.24 14.40
CA LEU A 510 26.71 -14.41 15.19
C LEU A 510 27.94 -15.11 15.75
N THR A 511 29.09 -15.00 15.07
CA THR A 511 30.32 -15.73 15.41
C THR A 511 31.35 -14.88 16.12
N ASP A 512 31.22 -13.56 16.14
CA ASP A 512 32.11 -12.65 16.90
C ASP A 512 31.93 -12.78 18.42
N ILE A 513 30.91 -13.52 18.88
CA ILE A 513 30.72 -13.86 20.29
C ILE A 513 31.21 -15.28 20.52
N GLU A 514 32.48 -15.43 20.94
CA GLU A 514 33.00 -16.71 21.44
C GLU A 514 32.48 -16.95 22.86
N PHE A 515 31.52 -17.88 23.01
CA PHE A 515 31.09 -18.34 24.32
C PHE A 515 32.20 -19.16 24.98
N GLY A 516 32.62 -18.73 26.17
CA GLY A 516 33.56 -19.47 27.02
C GLY A 516 35.01 -19.02 26.93
N LYS A 517 35.40 -18.12 26.06
CA LYS A 517 36.69 -17.42 26.13
C LYS A 517 36.54 -16.10 26.91
N LYS A 518 37.48 -15.82 27.84
CA LYS A 518 37.56 -14.49 28.45
C LYS A 518 37.72 -13.48 27.33
N ARG A 519 36.75 -12.56 27.20
CA ARG A 519 36.91 -11.37 26.37
C ARG A 519 38.24 -10.72 26.75
N GLN A 520 39.20 -10.61 25.83
CA GLN A 520 40.14 -9.53 25.92
C GLN A 520 39.28 -8.26 25.90
N ARG A 521 39.22 -7.60 27.05
CA ARG A 521 38.59 -6.26 27.09
C ARG A 521 39.35 -5.46 26.03
N PRO A 522 38.70 -4.78 25.09
CA PRO A 522 39.36 -3.72 24.37
C PRO A 522 39.99 -2.85 25.45
N GLU A 523 41.27 -2.47 25.27
CA GLU A 523 41.96 -1.58 26.18
C GLU A 523 40.98 -0.44 26.49
N THR A 524 40.39 -0.50 27.64
CA THR A 524 39.59 0.58 28.16
C THR A 524 40.61 1.67 28.37
N VAL A 525 40.53 2.74 27.60
CA VAL A 525 41.16 3.99 27.93
C VAL A 525 40.91 4.18 29.42
N GLN A 526 41.97 4.11 30.23
CA GLN A 526 41.93 4.40 31.65
C GLN A 526 41.60 5.88 31.76
N LEU A 527 40.30 6.15 31.98
CA LEU A 527 39.79 7.51 32.12
C LEU A 527 40.03 8.10 33.51
N PHE A 528 40.55 7.29 34.45
CA PHE A 528 40.89 7.73 35.81
C PHE A 528 42.03 6.84 36.35
N ASP A 529 43.26 7.32 36.25
CA ASP A 529 44.31 7.06 37.23
C ASP A 529 44.60 8.39 37.94
N ASP A 530 44.25 8.43 39.22
CA ASP A 530 44.77 9.42 40.15
C ASP A 530 46.25 9.24 40.40
#